data_c30f0dc757a71308f9746c94c07682ba
#
_entry.id   c30f0dc757a71308f9746c94c07682ba
#
_cell.length_a   1.000
_cell.length_b   1.000
_cell.length_c   1.000
_cell.angle_alpha   90.00
_cell.angle_beta   90.00
_cell.angle_gamma   90.00
#
_symmetry.space_group_name_H-M   'P 1'
#
loop_
_entity.id
_entity.type
_entity.pdbx_description
1 polymer ?
#
loop_
_entity_poly.entity_id
_entity_poly.type
_entity_poly.pdbx_seq_one_letter_code
_entity_poly.pdbx_strand_id
1 'polypeptide(L)'
;MTMWSIYIKKSRARLILISAMSIIMFASCTINTNEIKTISSGGTVYRGQTHNGKREGLGMLYQGDSVLYSGMWHNGMRQGRGTVRDHDGKLIDGVWDHDTLVTATRRDSTGVYDGEMDEKFRANGYGKFIDSLNTYYEGQWKDGERTGFGFSSQHRYFRVGEWLHDVYKGERLNYTSERVYGIDLSKYQHIHGKKLHTIDWDRLRITHLGSLSKKNVSGNVDFKVSFIFIKSTEGASLMNPYYNADYAAARKRGYPVGTYHYFTHRTSGAQQAWYFLSHSHFKKGDLPPVLDLEPLPSQVKKMGGAVNMWKRVRNWLQIVEKKTGMRPILYVSQTFVNRWLDAAPDIKRDYPVWIARYGDYKPDIKLWIWQLAPDGKVRGIAGHTDINVFNGYRNEFKHWLSTVSKK
;
A
#
# COMPACT_ATOMS: atom_id res chain seq x y z
N MET A 1 3.50 66.85 -40.56
CA MET A 1 4.92 66.52 -40.35
C MET A 1 5.17 66.61 -38.85
N THR A 2 5.39 65.63 -38.12
CA THR A 2 5.28 64.18 -38.11
C THR A 2 5.70 63.73 -36.73
N MET A 3 4.85 63.00 -36.15
CA MET A 3 4.85 62.44 -34.79
C MET A 3 5.97 61.38 -34.58
N TRP A 4 7.23 61.69 -34.87
CA TRP A 4 8.33 60.70 -34.82
C TRP A 4 9.54 61.07 -33.95
N SER A 5 9.50 62.17 -33.19
CA SER A 5 10.67 62.58 -32.40
C SER A 5 10.55 62.41 -30.89
N ILE A 6 9.46 61.81 -30.39
CA ILE A 6 9.25 61.58 -28.91
C ILE A 6 9.49 60.13 -28.49
N TYR A 7 9.71 59.20 -29.42
CA TYR A 7 9.84 57.77 -29.10
C TYR A 7 11.27 57.30 -28.81
N ILE A 8 12.27 58.08 -29.07
CA ILE A 8 13.69 57.65 -28.96
C ILE A 8 14.32 58.01 -27.60
N LYS A 9 13.69 58.88 -26.78
CA LYS A 9 14.26 59.24 -25.47
C LYS A 9 13.78 58.39 -24.29
N LYS A 10 12.78 57.46 -24.46
CA LYS A 10 12.30 56.55 -23.40
C LYS A 10 12.90 55.12 -23.50
N SER A 11 13.61 54.79 -24.53
CA SER A 11 14.18 53.43 -24.69
C SER A 11 15.58 53.28 -24.08
N ARG A 12 16.33 54.37 -23.84
CA ARG A 12 17.71 54.24 -23.28
C ARG A 12 17.72 54.17 -21.74
N ALA A 13 16.69 54.60 -21.04
CA ALA A 13 16.61 54.50 -19.59
C ALA A 13 16.10 53.12 -19.11
N ARG A 14 15.45 52.33 -19.96
CA ARG A 14 14.98 50.97 -19.62
C ARG A 14 16.00 49.85 -19.88
N LEU A 15 17.01 50.08 -20.71
CA LEU A 15 18.08 49.12 -20.99
C LEU A 15 19.17 49.08 -19.92
N ILE A 16 19.34 50.13 -19.14
CA ILE A 16 20.36 50.20 -18.07
C ILE A 16 19.84 49.59 -16.76
N LEU A 17 18.53 49.54 -16.51
CA LEU A 17 17.97 48.87 -15.34
C LEU A 17 17.81 47.34 -15.48
N ILE A 18 17.79 46.81 -16.71
CA ILE A 18 17.70 45.37 -16.96
C ILE A 18 19.09 44.72 -16.90
N SER A 19 20.16 45.44 -17.15
CA SER A 19 21.55 44.89 -17.05
C SER A 19 22.05 44.88 -15.58
N ALA A 20 21.53 45.73 -14.70
CA ALA A 20 21.90 45.74 -13.28
C ALA A 20 21.11 44.69 -12.42
N MET A 21 19.93 44.28 -12.88
CA MET A 21 19.14 43.20 -12.19
C MET A 21 19.53 41.78 -12.63
N SER A 22 20.24 41.65 -13.77
CA SER A 22 20.72 40.33 -14.22
C SER A 22 22.06 39.91 -13.60
N ILE A 23 22.72 40.78 -12.86
CA ILE A 23 24.02 40.46 -12.20
C ILE A 23 23.82 40.04 -10.74
N ILE A 24 22.63 40.25 -10.15
CA ILE A 24 22.35 39.89 -8.76
C ILE A 24 21.70 38.50 -8.63
N MET A 25 21.32 37.83 -9.72
CA MET A 25 20.75 36.46 -9.69
C MET A 25 21.77 35.33 -9.93
N PHE A 26 23.08 35.62 -9.98
CA PHE A 26 24.11 34.59 -10.11
C PHE A 26 24.95 34.36 -8.86
N ALA A 27 24.49 34.84 -7.71
CA ALA A 27 25.21 34.62 -6.45
C ALA A 27 24.31 33.96 -5.41
N SER A 28 23.93 32.69 -5.66
CA SER A 28 23.78 31.61 -4.70
C SER A 28 23.12 30.38 -5.30
N CYS A 29 23.63 29.89 -6.41
CA CYS A 29 23.61 28.46 -6.65
C CYS A 29 24.96 27.97 -6.11
N THR A 30 25.04 27.71 -4.82
CA THR A 30 26.02 26.76 -4.33
C THR A 30 25.67 25.46 -5.01
N ILE A 31 26.32 25.16 -6.12
CA ILE A 31 26.35 23.82 -6.69
C ILE A 31 26.93 22.99 -5.57
N ASN A 32 26.07 22.23 -4.91
CA ASN A 32 26.44 21.29 -3.87
C ASN A 32 27.14 20.14 -4.60
N THR A 33 28.40 20.37 -5.02
CA THR A 33 29.21 19.38 -5.69
C THR A 33 29.66 18.40 -4.63
N ASN A 34 28.95 17.24 -4.57
CA ASN A 34 29.43 16.12 -3.81
C ASN A 34 30.81 15.72 -4.37
N GLU A 35 31.86 15.87 -3.56
CA GLU A 35 33.19 15.43 -3.94
C GLU A 35 33.29 13.91 -3.82
N ILE A 36 33.95 13.25 -4.76
CA ILE A 36 34.23 11.82 -4.67
C ILE A 36 35.52 11.65 -3.86
N LYS A 37 35.43 10.97 -2.72
CA LYS A 37 36.56 10.73 -1.81
C LYS A 37 36.67 9.27 -1.37
N THR A 38 37.86 8.93 -0.92
CA THR A 38 38.16 7.71 -0.19
C THR A 38 38.33 8.05 1.28
N ILE A 39 37.56 7.41 2.18
CA ILE A 39 37.65 7.59 3.63
C ILE A 39 37.95 6.23 4.24
N SER A 40 39.06 6.13 4.95
CA SER A 40 39.47 4.92 5.71
C SER A 40 39.21 5.10 7.17
N SER A 41 38.49 4.16 7.79
CA SER A 41 38.19 4.18 9.23
C SER A 41 37.90 2.76 9.74
N GLY A 42 38.53 2.36 10.89
CA GLY A 42 38.19 1.12 11.58
C GLY A 42 38.33 -0.16 10.74
N GLY A 43 39.34 -0.23 9.85
CA GLY A 43 39.54 -1.40 8.98
C GLY A 43 38.60 -1.45 7.77
N THR A 44 37.76 -0.42 7.57
CA THR A 44 36.91 -0.28 6.40
C THR A 44 37.33 0.90 5.53
N VAL A 45 37.04 0.84 4.24
CA VAL A 45 37.32 1.86 3.26
C VAL A 45 36.04 2.25 2.53
N TYR A 46 35.63 3.50 2.66
CA TYR A 46 34.55 4.08 1.87
C TYR A 46 35.09 4.71 0.59
N ARG A 47 34.44 4.49 -0.53
CA ARG A 47 34.69 5.17 -1.80
C ARG A 47 33.37 5.68 -2.38
N GLY A 48 33.22 6.98 -2.50
CA GLY A 48 31.96 7.55 -3.01
C GLY A 48 31.85 9.05 -2.78
N GLN A 49 30.64 9.54 -2.98
CA GLN A 49 30.31 10.96 -2.83
C GLN A 49 30.38 11.37 -1.35
N THR A 50 30.89 12.59 -1.13
CA THR A 50 31.00 13.17 0.22
C THR A 50 30.51 14.62 0.21
N HIS A 51 29.97 15.06 1.33
CA HIS A 51 29.64 16.45 1.59
C HIS A 51 30.12 16.82 3.01
N ASN A 52 30.86 17.92 3.12
CA ASN A 52 31.45 18.36 4.40
C ASN A 52 32.20 17.24 5.16
N GLY A 53 32.96 16.40 4.42
CA GLY A 53 33.75 15.31 4.99
C GLY A 53 32.94 14.07 5.42
N LYS A 54 31.63 14.09 5.27
CA LYS A 54 30.75 12.95 5.54
C LYS A 54 30.37 12.21 4.28
N ARG A 55 30.07 10.91 4.40
CA ARG A 55 29.52 10.10 3.30
C ARG A 55 28.15 10.67 2.90
N GLU A 56 27.96 10.93 1.60
CA GLU A 56 26.74 11.52 1.05
C GLU A 56 26.48 10.96 -0.35
N GLY A 57 25.23 10.82 -0.78
CA GLY A 57 24.89 10.32 -2.12
C GLY A 57 25.34 8.87 -2.34
N LEU A 58 25.84 8.55 -3.53
CA LEU A 58 26.25 7.18 -3.88
C LEU A 58 27.64 6.85 -3.37
N GLY A 59 27.80 5.66 -2.76
CA GLY A 59 29.11 5.20 -2.28
C GLY A 59 29.13 3.72 -1.93
N MET A 60 30.37 3.21 -1.87
CA MET A 60 30.66 1.82 -1.52
C MET A 60 31.53 1.76 -0.26
N LEU A 61 31.23 0.81 0.61
CA LEU A 61 32.00 0.49 1.81
C LEU A 61 32.66 -0.87 1.62
N TYR A 62 33.95 -0.94 1.87
CA TYR A 62 34.78 -2.14 1.71
C TYR A 62 35.37 -2.58 3.04
N GLN A 63 35.62 -3.88 3.17
CA GLN A 63 36.52 -4.46 4.17
C GLN A 63 37.49 -5.37 3.41
N GLY A 64 38.76 -4.99 3.38
CA GLY A 64 39.71 -5.58 2.42
C GLY A 64 39.21 -5.40 0.99
N ASP A 65 39.16 -6.49 0.22
CA ASP A 65 38.65 -6.50 -1.16
C ASP A 65 37.13 -6.76 -1.25
N SER A 66 36.48 -7.01 -0.14
CA SER A 66 35.04 -7.32 -0.11
C SER A 66 34.18 -6.07 0.02
N VAL A 67 33.18 -5.94 -0.86
CA VAL A 67 32.15 -4.88 -0.74
C VAL A 67 31.18 -5.28 0.36
N LEU A 68 31.14 -4.49 1.46
CA LEU A 68 30.18 -4.66 2.53
C LEU A 68 28.83 -4.01 2.21
N TYR A 69 28.87 -2.82 1.60
CA TYR A 69 27.66 -2.07 1.24
C TYR A 69 27.92 -1.27 -0.03
N SER A 70 26.92 -1.22 -0.89
CA SER A 70 26.88 -0.35 -2.07
C SER A 70 25.51 0.31 -2.16
N GLY A 71 25.44 1.63 -2.07
CA GLY A 71 24.15 2.32 -2.09
C GLY A 71 24.23 3.78 -1.69
N MET A 72 23.07 4.28 -1.25
CA MET A 72 22.87 5.69 -0.88
C MET A 72 23.29 5.96 0.56
N TRP A 73 23.86 7.15 0.77
CA TRP A 73 24.33 7.67 2.05
C TRP A 73 23.77 9.06 2.31
N HIS A 74 23.50 9.37 3.56
CA HIS A 74 23.15 10.72 3.99
C HIS A 74 23.76 11.01 5.37
N ASN A 75 24.47 12.12 5.49
CA ASN A 75 25.14 12.53 6.73
C ASN A 75 26.03 11.44 7.38
N GLY A 76 26.68 10.58 6.58
CA GLY A 76 27.54 9.52 7.04
C GLY A 76 26.87 8.17 7.30
N MET A 77 25.52 8.10 7.26
CA MET A 77 24.69 6.93 7.50
C MET A 77 24.14 6.35 6.19
N ARG A 78 23.88 5.06 6.15
CA ARG A 78 23.15 4.42 5.02
C ARG A 78 21.73 4.93 5.01
N GLN A 79 21.30 5.41 3.84
CA GLN A 79 19.97 6.01 3.65
C GLN A 79 19.45 5.71 2.25
N GLY A 80 18.18 5.28 2.12
CA GLY A 80 17.61 4.93 0.82
C GLY A 80 18.04 3.54 0.33
N ARG A 81 18.14 3.34 -0.97
CA ARG A 81 18.43 2.02 -1.55
C ARG A 81 19.92 1.66 -1.46
N GLY A 82 20.19 0.40 -1.13
CA GLY A 82 21.53 -0.14 -1.14
C GLY A 82 21.56 -1.66 -1.01
N THR A 83 22.67 -2.24 -1.40
CA THR A 83 22.92 -3.69 -1.39
C THR A 83 24.00 -4.00 -0.36
N VAL A 84 23.80 -5.03 0.46
CA VAL A 84 24.79 -5.59 1.38
C VAL A 84 25.06 -7.04 1.04
N ARG A 85 26.17 -7.57 1.58
CA ARG A 85 26.42 -9.02 1.68
C ARG A 85 26.18 -9.46 3.11
N ASP A 86 25.46 -10.57 3.27
CA ASP A 86 25.38 -11.23 4.57
C ASP A 86 26.68 -12.03 4.89
N HIS A 87 26.71 -12.65 6.06
CA HIS A 87 27.87 -13.45 6.49
C HIS A 87 28.15 -14.65 5.58
N ASP A 88 27.16 -15.15 4.85
CA ASP A 88 27.26 -16.24 3.90
C ASP A 88 27.63 -15.76 2.48
N GLY A 89 27.85 -14.45 2.31
CA GLY A 89 28.15 -13.82 1.03
C GLY A 89 26.96 -13.60 0.11
N LYS A 90 25.73 -13.82 0.57
CA LYS A 90 24.50 -13.59 -0.19
C LYS A 90 24.20 -12.11 -0.33
N LEU A 91 23.73 -11.69 -1.47
CA LEU A 91 23.34 -10.31 -1.73
C LEU A 91 21.92 -10.04 -1.21
N ILE A 92 21.78 -8.92 -0.52
CA ILE A 92 20.54 -8.42 0.03
C ILE A 92 20.34 -6.99 -0.47
N ASP A 93 19.31 -6.80 -1.30
CA ASP A 93 18.89 -5.48 -1.77
C ASP A 93 17.87 -4.89 -0.79
N GLY A 94 18.13 -3.70 -0.27
CA GLY A 94 17.27 -3.14 0.77
C GLY A 94 17.07 -1.64 0.70
N VAL A 95 16.16 -1.18 1.55
CA VAL A 95 15.91 0.24 1.84
C VAL A 95 16.36 0.51 3.27
N TRP A 96 17.20 1.53 3.41
CA TRP A 96 17.84 1.91 4.65
C TRP A 96 17.29 3.24 5.18
N ASP A 97 17.15 3.34 6.46
CA ASP A 97 16.85 4.59 7.17
C ASP A 97 17.75 4.71 8.40
N HIS A 98 18.65 5.71 8.38
CA HIS A 98 19.62 5.98 9.47
C HIS A 98 20.39 4.71 9.91
N ASP A 99 21.08 4.05 8.97
CA ASP A 99 21.80 2.78 9.14
C ASP A 99 20.94 1.56 9.49
N THR A 100 19.62 1.71 9.64
CA THR A 100 18.67 0.62 9.89
C THR A 100 18.10 0.09 8.57
N LEU A 101 18.14 -1.23 8.38
CA LEU A 101 17.49 -1.89 7.24
C LEU A 101 15.98 -1.98 7.49
N VAL A 102 15.19 -1.25 6.69
CA VAL A 102 13.73 -1.17 6.85
C VAL A 102 13.04 -2.32 6.14
N THR A 103 13.40 -2.55 4.88
CA THR A 103 12.89 -3.67 4.08
C THR A 103 13.97 -4.17 3.14
N ALA A 104 13.92 -5.46 2.83
CA ALA A 104 14.91 -6.06 1.94
C ALA A 104 14.36 -7.22 1.12
N THR A 105 15.00 -7.46 -0.02
CA THR A 105 14.80 -8.64 -0.85
C THR A 105 16.06 -9.49 -0.80
N ARG A 106 15.94 -10.74 -0.36
CA ARG A 106 16.99 -11.76 -0.41
C ARG A 106 16.60 -12.84 -1.39
N ARG A 107 17.53 -13.19 -2.29
CA ARG A 107 17.39 -14.30 -3.23
C ARG A 107 18.48 -15.32 -2.96
N ASP A 108 18.10 -16.56 -2.73
CA ASP A 108 19.04 -17.66 -2.55
C ASP A 108 18.47 -18.97 -3.11
N SER A 109 19.19 -20.08 -2.93
CA SER A 109 18.76 -21.41 -3.42
C SER A 109 17.44 -21.90 -2.80
N THR A 110 17.03 -21.36 -1.67
CA THR A 110 15.78 -21.75 -1.01
C THR A 110 14.58 -21.00 -1.60
N GLY A 111 14.79 -19.79 -2.13
CA GLY A 111 13.73 -18.97 -2.71
C GLY A 111 14.00 -17.48 -2.66
N VAL A 112 12.91 -16.71 -2.66
CA VAL A 112 12.92 -15.25 -2.59
C VAL A 112 12.17 -14.80 -1.36
N TYR A 113 12.85 -14.11 -0.46
CA TYR A 113 12.26 -13.39 0.65
C TYR A 113 12.17 -11.88 0.32
N ASP A 114 11.06 -11.24 0.68
CA ASP A 114 10.84 -9.80 0.54
C ASP A 114 10.11 -9.29 1.78
N GLY A 115 10.78 -8.49 2.61
CA GLY A 115 10.21 -8.02 3.87
C GLY A 115 11.23 -7.41 4.83
N GLU A 116 10.82 -7.35 6.10
CA GLU A 116 11.64 -6.82 7.20
C GLU A 116 12.69 -7.82 7.63
N MET A 117 13.87 -7.34 8.03
CA MET A 117 15.00 -8.15 8.50
C MET A 117 15.59 -7.55 9.77
N ASP A 118 16.20 -8.42 10.59
CA ASP A 118 17.00 -8.01 11.74
C ASP A 118 18.44 -7.60 11.32
N GLU A 119 19.24 -7.17 12.30
CA GLU A 119 20.63 -6.76 12.10
C GLU A 119 21.53 -7.90 11.58
N LYS A 120 21.11 -9.15 11.73
CA LYS A 120 21.80 -10.35 11.20
C LYS A 120 21.26 -10.77 9.83
N PHE A 121 20.45 -9.93 9.19
CA PHE A 121 19.82 -10.18 7.90
C PHE A 121 18.89 -11.43 7.86
N ARG A 122 18.34 -11.80 9.01
CA ARG A 122 17.32 -12.84 9.10
C ARG A 122 15.93 -12.20 8.94
N ALA A 123 14.99 -12.92 8.35
CA ALA A 123 13.60 -12.49 8.29
C ALA A 123 13.07 -12.19 9.69
N ASN A 124 12.60 -10.96 9.94
CA ASN A 124 12.11 -10.54 11.24
C ASN A 124 11.11 -9.39 11.06
N GLY A 125 9.89 -9.56 11.52
CA GLY A 125 8.76 -8.68 11.22
C GLY A 125 7.88 -9.23 10.10
N TYR A 126 7.29 -8.36 9.29
CA TYR A 126 6.42 -8.78 8.20
C TYR A 126 7.21 -9.05 6.91
N GLY A 127 6.90 -10.17 6.26
CA GLY A 127 7.57 -10.52 5.01
C GLY A 127 6.86 -11.60 4.20
N LYS A 128 7.31 -11.72 2.97
CA LYS A 128 6.84 -12.68 1.97
C LYS A 128 7.97 -13.60 1.58
N PHE A 129 7.64 -14.84 1.34
CA PHE A 129 8.59 -15.82 0.86
C PHE A 129 7.95 -16.69 -0.22
N ILE A 130 8.69 -16.91 -1.30
CA ILE A 130 8.34 -17.88 -2.34
C ILE A 130 9.52 -18.81 -2.50
N ASP A 131 9.32 -20.12 -2.32
CA ASP A 131 10.33 -21.11 -2.57
C ASP A 131 10.41 -21.52 -4.06
N SER A 132 11.40 -22.36 -4.38
CA SER A 132 11.60 -22.86 -5.74
C SER A 132 10.47 -23.79 -6.24
N LEU A 133 9.60 -24.26 -5.34
CA LEU A 133 8.43 -25.07 -5.64
C LEU A 133 7.13 -24.25 -5.72
N ASN A 134 7.24 -22.92 -5.73
CA ASN A 134 6.12 -21.97 -5.67
C ASN A 134 5.26 -22.11 -4.41
N THR A 135 5.84 -22.59 -3.30
CA THR A 135 5.21 -22.46 -2.00
C THR A 135 5.32 -21.01 -1.58
N TYR A 136 4.20 -20.38 -1.28
CA TYR A 136 4.13 -18.99 -0.87
C TYR A 136 3.80 -18.89 0.61
N TYR A 137 4.48 -17.99 1.31
CA TYR A 137 4.12 -17.56 2.64
C TYR A 137 4.15 -16.03 2.73
N GLU A 138 3.19 -15.45 3.42
CA GLU A 138 3.16 -14.03 3.76
C GLU A 138 2.62 -13.88 5.17
N GLY A 139 3.38 -13.22 6.04
CA GLY A 139 3.02 -13.09 7.46
C GLY A 139 4.18 -12.66 8.31
N GLN A 140 4.08 -12.98 9.59
CA GLN A 140 5.07 -12.62 10.59
C GLN A 140 6.25 -13.59 10.58
N TRP A 141 7.43 -13.03 10.82
CA TRP A 141 8.70 -13.73 10.92
C TRP A 141 9.41 -13.33 12.21
N LYS A 142 10.13 -14.22 12.79
CA LYS A 142 11.03 -13.97 13.91
C LYS A 142 12.24 -14.87 13.79
N ASP A 143 13.44 -14.27 13.89
CA ASP A 143 14.71 -15.00 13.84
C ASP A 143 14.90 -15.88 12.60
N GLY A 144 14.25 -15.54 11.47
CA GLY A 144 14.29 -16.29 10.22
C GLY A 144 13.17 -17.32 10.07
N GLU A 145 12.32 -17.52 11.07
CA GLU A 145 11.27 -18.52 11.10
C GLU A 145 9.86 -17.86 11.03
N ARG A 146 8.92 -18.56 10.40
CA ARG A 146 7.52 -18.13 10.36
C ARG A 146 6.93 -18.18 11.76
N THR A 147 6.35 -17.10 12.20
CA THR A 147 5.73 -16.98 13.53
C THR A 147 4.49 -16.09 13.46
N GLY A 148 3.64 -16.14 14.50
CA GLY A 148 2.43 -15.31 14.53
C GLY A 148 1.49 -15.60 13.38
N PHE A 149 0.69 -14.60 13.02
CA PHE A 149 -0.30 -14.77 11.97
C PHE A 149 0.30 -14.65 10.58
N GLY A 150 -0.07 -15.59 9.73
CA GLY A 150 0.32 -15.59 8.33
C GLY A 150 -0.55 -16.53 7.53
N PHE A 151 -0.28 -16.53 6.24
CA PHE A 151 -0.85 -17.54 5.37
C PHE A 151 0.21 -18.14 4.47
N SER A 152 -0.02 -19.40 4.09
CA SER A 152 0.77 -20.05 3.06
C SER A 152 -0.12 -20.70 2.02
N SER A 153 0.42 -20.81 0.84
CA SER A 153 -0.19 -21.57 -0.24
C SER A 153 0.83 -22.54 -0.80
N GLN A 154 0.46 -23.80 -0.86
CA GLN A 154 1.24 -24.86 -1.50
C GLN A 154 0.32 -25.64 -2.43
N HIS A 155 0.54 -25.57 -3.74
CA HIS A 155 -0.32 -26.16 -4.76
C HIS A 155 -1.80 -25.76 -4.59
N ARG A 156 -2.62 -26.67 -4.04
CA ARG A 156 -4.06 -26.46 -3.80
C ARG A 156 -4.40 -26.22 -2.33
N TYR A 157 -3.40 -26.29 -1.45
CA TYR A 157 -3.63 -26.12 -0.02
C TYR A 157 -3.35 -24.69 0.39
N PHE A 158 -4.30 -24.14 1.09
CA PHE A 158 -4.25 -22.81 1.66
C PHE A 158 -4.36 -22.89 3.18
N ARG A 159 -3.41 -22.26 3.88
CA ARG A 159 -3.36 -22.23 5.34
C ARG A 159 -3.32 -20.78 5.80
N VAL A 160 -4.35 -20.37 6.53
CA VAL A 160 -4.44 -19.06 7.21
C VAL A 160 -4.49 -19.33 8.70
N GLY A 161 -3.65 -18.69 9.48
CA GLY A 161 -3.67 -18.85 10.92
C GLY A 161 -2.35 -18.61 11.59
N GLU A 162 -2.18 -19.19 12.76
CA GLU A 162 -1.00 -19.00 13.57
C GLU A 162 0.13 -19.96 13.21
N TRP A 163 1.33 -19.44 13.26
CA TRP A 163 2.57 -20.16 13.01
C TRP A 163 3.48 -20.03 14.23
N LEU A 164 4.27 -21.02 14.49
CA LEU A 164 5.30 -20.99 15.53
C LEU A 164 6.46 -21.89 15.10
N HIS A 165 7.65 -21.31 14.97
CA HIS A 165 8.87 -21.99 14.52
C HIS A 165 8.62 -22.81 13.24
N ASP A 166 8.15 -22.11 12.18
CA ASP A 166 7.80 -22.69 10.88
C ASP A 166 6.67 -23.71 10.86
N VAL A 167 6.10 -24.05 12.02
CA VAL A 167 5.01 -25.02 12.16
C VAL A 167 3.67 -24.31 12.16
N TYR A 168 2.78 -24.69 11.25
CA TYR A 168 1.39 -24.22 11.25
C TYR A 168 0.62 -24.82 12.42
N LYS A 169 0.09 -23.98 13.29
CA LYS A 169 -0.64 -24.36 14.49
C LYS A 169 -2.15 -24.44 14.29
N GLY A 170 -2.61 -24.18 13.10
CA GLY A 170 -4.01 -24.29 12.71
C GLY A 170 -4.67 -22.94 12.51
N GLU A 171 -5.91 -22.99 12.03
CA GLU A 171 -6.79 -21.84 11.89
C GLU A 171 -7.32 -21.36 13.26
N ARG A 172 -6.61 -21.59 14.33
CA ARG A 172 -6.82 -20.84 15.56
C ARG A 172 -6.38 -19.41 15.27
N LEU A 173 -7.21 -18.76 14.49
CA LEU A 173 -7.27 -17.31 14.46
C LEU A 173 -7.66 -16.95 15.90
N ASN A 174 -6.66 -16.83 16.74
CA ASN A 174 -6.81 -16.05 17.94
C ASN A 174 -7.05 -14.64 17.43
N TYR A 175 -8.33 -14.33 17.16
CA TYR A 175 -8.79 -12.99 16.86
C TYR A 175 -8.64 -12.18 18.13
N THR A 176 -7.37 -11.86 18.42
CA THR A 176 -7.02 -11.10 19.61
C THR A 176 -7.19 -9.62 19.33
N SER A 177 -7.28 -8.84 20.38
CA SER A 177 -7.28 -7.38 20.33
C SER A 177 -5.98 -6.77 19.71
N GLU A 178 -4.96 -7.58 19.54
CA GLU A 178 -3.66 -7.25 18.92
C GLU A 178 -3.76 -7.05 17.41
N ARG A 179 -4.72 -7.71 16.78
CA ARG A 179 -4.94 -7.60 15.33
C ARG A 179 -5.52 -6.24 14.96
N VAL A 180 -5.31 -5.84 13.73
CA VAL A 180 -5.82 -4.58 13.19
C VAL A 180 -7.07 -4.84 12.39
N TYR A 181 -8.21 -4.47 12.97
CA TYR A 181 -9.52 -4.64 12.35
C TYR A 181 -10.00 -3.35 11.71
N GLY A 182 -10.68 -3.49 10.60
CA GLY A 182 -11.41 -2.42 9.93
C GLY A 182 -12.83 -2.84 9.59
N ILE A 183 -13.57 -1.90 9.11
CA ILE A 183 -14.92 -2.10 8.58
C ILE A 183 -15.06 -1.45 7.22
N ASP A 184 -16.00 -1.92 6.42
CA ASP A 184 -16.43 -1.17 5.26
C ASP A 184 -17.92 -0.85 5.32
N LEU A 185 -18.25 0.32 4.78
CA LEU A 185 -19.55 0.96 4.90
C LEU A 185 -20.11 1.31 3.54
N SER A 186 -21.42 1.20 3.42
CA SER A 186 -22.19 1.64 2.28
C SER A 186 -23.52 2.24 2.75
N LYS A 187 -24.46 2.45 1.85
CA LYS A 187 -25.81 2.88 2.24
C LYS A 187 -26.55 1.88 3.14
N TYR A 188 -26.12 0.62 3.14
CA TYR A 188 -26.79 -0.46 3.89
C TYR A 188 -26.65 -0.34 5.40
N GLN A 189 -25.66 0.39 5.91
CA GLN A 189 -25.53 0.68 7.33
C GLN A 189 -26.51 1.77 7.80
N HIS A 190 -27.10 2.49 6.84
CA HIS A 190 -28.12 3.52 7.10
C HIS A 190 -29.54 3.09 6.78
N ILE A 191 -29.73 2.09 5.91
CA ILE A 191 -31.05 1.69 5.42
C ILE A 191 -31.26 0.20 5.68
N HIS A 192 -32.16 -0.14 6.58
CA HIS A 192 -32.64 -1.50 6.81
C HIS A 192 -34.14 -1.60 6.50
N GLY A 193 -34.46 -2.16 5.33
CA GLY A 193 -35.82 -2.18 4.83
C GLY A 193 -36.33 -0.75 4.59
N LYS A 194 -37.35 -0.32 5.34
CA LYS A 194 -37.90 1.03 5.30
C LYS A 194 -37.40 1.95 6.42
N LYS A 195 -36.54 1.43 7.33
CA LYS A 195 -36.06 2.20 8.48
C LYS A 195 -34.71 2.85 8.16
N LEU A 196 -34.57 4.11 8.56
CA LEU A 196 -33.33 4.87 8.52
C LEU A 196 -32.64 4.73 9.87
N HIS A 197 -31.33 4.58 9.84
CA HIS A 197 -30.45 4.51 11.00
C HIS A 197 -29.31 5.50 10.84
N THR A 198 -28.84 6.01 11.96
CA THR A 198 -27.64 6.84 12.03
C THR A 198 -26.51 6.04 12.64
N ILE A 199 -25.28 6.27 12.19
CA ILE A 199 -24.11 5.66 12.79
C ILE A 199 -23.71 6.49 14.01
N ASP A 200 -23.59 5.85 15.15
CA ASP A 200 -23.01 6.44 16.36
C ASP A 200 -21.49 6.25 16.34
N TRP A 201 -20.82 7.22 15.75
CA TRP A 201 -19.38 7.21 15.49
C TRP A 201 -18.52 7.20 16.76
N ASP A 202 -19.04 7.65 17.88
CA ASP A 202 -18.30 7.73 19.14
C ASP A 202 -18.26 6.38 19.86
N ARG A 203 -19.12 5.46 19.45
CA ARG A 203 -19.25 4.14 20.06
C ARG A 203 -18.72 2.99 19.22
N LEU A 204 -18.04 3.25 18.10
CA LEU A 204 -17.62 2.20 17.17
C LEU A 204 -16.67 1.20 17.83
N ARG A 205 -17.16 -0.01 18.01
CA ARG A 205 -16.40 -1.19 18.46
C ARG A 205 -16.98 -2.45 17.84
N ILE A 206 -16.12 -3.32 17.34
CA ILE A 206 -16.54 -4.62 16.82
C ILE A 206 -16.91 -5.50 18.00
N THR A 207 -18.16 -5.96 18.02
CA THR A 207 -18.69 -6.80 19.10
C THR A 207 -18.93 -8.25 18.68
N HIS A 208 -18.92 -8.51 17.36
CA HIS A 208 -19.02 -9.85 16.79
C HIS A 208 -18.33 -9.87 15.43
N LEU A 209 -17.49 -10.88 15.20
CA LEU A 209 -16.70 -10.97 13.95
C LEU A 209 -17.48 -11.54 12.76
N GLY A 210 -18.67 -12.05 12.99
CA GLY A 210 -19.51 -12.63 11.95
C GLY A 210 -19.25 -14.12 11.69
N SER A 211 -19.88 -14.65 10.66
CA SER A 211 -19.75 -16.06 10.26
C SER A 211 -18.56 -16.24 9.34
N LEU A 212 -17.44 -16.68 9.87
CA LEU A 212 -16.22 -16.93 9.10
C LEU A 212 -16.34 -18.26 8.37
N SER A 213 -16.57 -18.23 7.03
CA SER A 213 -16.55 -19.38 6.13
C SER A 213 -16.85 -20.73 6.81
N LYS A 214 -18.08 -21.10 7.08
CA LYS A 214 -18.52 -22.36 7.73
C LYS A 214 -18.03 -22.60 9.18
N LYS A 215 -17.15 -21.76 9.74
CA LYS A 215 -16.75 -21.79 11.14
C LYS A 215 -17.35 -20.57 11.82
N ASN A 216 -18.34 -20.80 12.66
CA ASN A 216 -18.84 -19.78 13.57
C ASN A 216 -17.71 -19.41 14.53
N VAL A 217 -17.15 -18.21 14.38
CA VAL A 217 -16.40 -17.62 15.49
C VAL A 217 -17.43 -17.16 16.48
N SER A 218 -17.86 -18.11 17.32
CA SER A 218 -18.78 -17.83 18.40
C SER A 218 -18.01 -17.14 19.52
N GLY A 219 -18.28 -15.89 19.75
CA GLY A 219 -17.75 -15.17 20.89
C GLY A 219 -18.06 -13.68 20.79
N ASN A 220 -18.52 -13.12 21.89
CA ASN A 220 -18.54 -11.67 22.05
C ASN A 220 -17.09 -11.18 22.11
N VAL A 221 -16.75 -10.24 21.25
CA VAL A 221 -15.47 -9.54 21.24
C VAL A 221 -15.70 -8.06 21.57
N ASP A 222 -14.66 -7.34 21.90
CA ASP A 222 -14.70 -5.90 22.07
C ASP A 222 -13.44 -5.28 21.42
N PHE A 223 -13.41 -5.29 20.07
CA PHE A 223 -12.24 -4.86 19.33
C PHE A 223 -12.39 -3.45 18.76
N LYS A 224 -11.27 -2.72 18.73
CA LYS A 224 -11.21 -1.38 18.16
C LYS A 224 -11.36 -1.45 16.64
N VAL A 225 -12.18 -0.58 16.07
CA VAL A 225 -12.11 -0.25 14.64
C VAL A 225 -10.87 0.61 14.41
N SER A 226 -9.99 0.16 13.53
CA SER A 226 -8.68 0.81 13.28
C SER A 226 -8.62 1.52 11.93
N PHE A 227 -9.46 1.15 10.97
CA PHE A 227 -9.58 1.78 9.66
C PHE A 227 -10.98 1.56 9.08
N ILE A 228 -11.38 2.42 8.15
CA ILE A 228 -12.73 2.38 7.57
C ILE A 228 -12.64 2.61 6.07
N PHE A 229 -13.28 1.74 5.28
CA PHE A 229 -13.53 1.98 3.86
C PHE A 229 -15.01 2.36 3.65
N ILE A 230 -15.27 3.34 2.77
CA ILE A 230 -16.63 3.85 2.53
C ILE A 230 -16.91 3.83 1.04
N LYS A 231 -18.03 3.19 0.64
CA LYS A 231 -18.52 3.26 -0.73
C LYS A 231 -18.84 4.69 -1.09
N SER A 232 -18.25 5.20 -2.17
CA SER A 232 -18.62 6.50 -2.72
C SER A 232 -19.53 6.37 -3.93
N THR A 233 -19.13 5.57 -4.90
CA THR A 233 -19.80 5.51 -6.20
C THR A 233 -19.93 4.08 -6.73
N GLU A 234 -20.82 3.93 -7.74
CA GLU A 234 -21.01 2.71 -8.50
C GLU A 234 -21.25 3.05 -9.97
N GLY A 235 -20.54 2.39 -10.87
CA GLY A 235 -20.63 2.68 -12.28
C GLY A 235 -20.30 4.14 -12.60
N ALA A 236 -21.02 4.74 -13.54
CA ALA A 236 -20.81 6.13 -13.92
C ALA A 236 -21.99 7.07 -13.56
N SER A 237 -22.86 6.65 -12.63
CA SER A 237 -24.08 7.43 -12.33
C SER A 237 -24.63 7.27 -10.91
N LEU A 238 -24.17 6.29 -10.13
CA LEU A 238 -24.70 6.08 -8.79
C LEU A 238 -23.70 6.55 -7.72
N MET A 239 -24.19 7.33 -6.78
CA MET A 239 -23.45 7.81 -5.62
C MET A 239 -24.10 7.30 -4.33
N ASN A 240 -23.29 6.90 -3.35
CA ASN A 240 -23.78 6.64 -2.00
C ASN A 240 -24.20 7.97 -1.35
N PRO A 241 -25.49 8.16 -1.02
CA PRO A 241 -25.98 9.44 -0.50
C PRO A 241 -25.39 9.80 0.87
N TYR A 242 -24.90 8.81 1.61
CA TYR A 242 -24.31 9.00 2.94
C TYR A 242 -22.80 9.22 2.92
N TYR A 243 -22.14 9.02 1.77
CA TYR A 243 -20.69 9.04 1.66
C TYR A 243 -20.04 10.28 2.26
N ASN A 244 -20.50 11.47 1.89
CA ASN A 244 -19.88 12.71 2.34
C ASN A 244 -19.98 12.91 3.86
N ALA A 245 -21.13 12.56 4.45
CA ALA A 245 -21.36 12.66 5.89
C ALA A 245 -20.50 11.65 6.65
N ASP A 246 -20.47 10.40 6.19
CA ASP A 246 -19.71 9.31 6.79
C ASP A 246 -18.20 9.57 6.71
N TYR A 247 -17.72 10.00 5.54
CA TYR A 247 -16.32 10.36 5.34
C TYR A 247 -15.88 11.49 6.30
N ALA A 248 -16.68 12.55 6.41
CA ALA A 248 -16.39 13.67 7.30
C ALA A 248 -16.41 13.23 8.77
N ALA A 249 -17.39 12.42 9.17
CA ALA A 249 -17.55 11.95 10.54
C ALA A 249 -16.41 11.02 10.97
N ALA A 250 -16.00 10.08 10.10
CA ALA A 250 -14.90 9.17 10.35
C ALA A 250 -13.57 9.93 10.49
N ARG A 251 -13.28 10.85 9.56
CA ARG A 251 -12.06 11.66 9.62
C ARG A 251 -11.99 12.58 10.84
N LYS A 252 -13.12 13.21 11.22
CA LYS A 252 -13.18 14.05 12.43
C LYS A 252 -12.73 13.27 13.68
N ARG A 253 -12.92 11.96 13.69
CA ARG A 253 -12.53 11.06 14.80
C ARG A 253 -11.16 10.43 14.63
N GLY A 254 -10.40 10.84 13.61
CA GLY A 254 -9.03 10.38 13.37
C GLY A 254 -8.92 8.98 12.78
N TYR A 255 -9.99 8.41 12.22
CA TYR A 255 -9.88 7.15 11.51
C TYR A 255 -9.12 7.33 10.20
N PRO A 256 -8.17 6.44 9.85
CA PRO A 256 -7.72 6.27 8.48
C PRO A 256 -8.92 5.86 7.61
N VAL A 257 -9.25 6.67 6.61
CA VAL A 257 -10.42 6.44 5.75
C VAL A 257 -9.97 6.15 4.33
N GLY A 258 -10.50 5.08 3.74
CA GLY A 258 -10.42 4.79 2.32
C GLY A 258 -11.78 4.92 1.64
N THR A 259 -11.73 5.12 0.34
CA THR A 259 -12.93 5.28 -0.48
C THR A 259 -12.95 4.21 -1.55
N TYR A 260 -14.11 3.55 -1.76
CA TYR A 260 -14.23 2.53 -2.79
C TYR A 260 -15.30 2.81 -3.83
N HIS A 261 -15.03 2.28 -5.03
CA HIS A 261 -15.88 2.34 -6.20
C HIS A 261 -16.32 0.94 -6.61
N TYR A 262 -17.62 0.71 -6.73
CA TYR A 262 -18.14 -0.55 -7.26
C TYR A 262 -18.16 -0.52 -8.81
N PHE A 263 -17.35 -1.39 -9.40
CA PHE A 263 -17.16 -1.46 -10.84
C PHE A 263 -18.33 -2.17 -11.53
N THR A 264 -18.84 -1.58 -12.62
CA THR A 264 -19.91 -2.16 -13.40
C THR A 264 -19.52 -2.46 -14.84
N HIS A 265 -20.20 -3.40 -15.46
CA HIS A 265 -19.98 -3.77 -16.86
C HIS A 265 -20.57 -2.79 -17.87
N ARG A 266 -21.38 -1.81 -17.41
CA ARG A 266 -22.25 -0.99 -18.28
C ARG A 266 -21.52 0.15 -18.99
N THR A 267 -20.46 0.66 -18.40
CA THR A 267 -19.71 1.83 -18.89
C THR A 267 -18.23 1.54 -18.99
N SER A 268 -17.47 2.42 -19.64
CA SER A 268 -16.03 2.28 -19.77
C SER A 268 -15.32 2.49 -18.43
N GLY A 269 -14.12 1.93 -18.27
CA GLY A 269 -13.30 2.16 -17.09
C GLY A 269 -12.96 3.62 -16.88
N ALA A 270 -12.70 4.37 -17.95
CA ALA A 270 -12.43 5.80 -17.88
C ALA A 270 -13.63 6.61 -17.37
N GLN A 271 -14.84 6.37 -17.87
CA GLN A 271 -16.05 7.04 -17.37
C GLN A 271 -16.26 6.79 -15.88
N GLN A 272 -16.10 5.54 -15.44
CA GLN A 272 -16.22 5.16 -14.03
C GLN A 272 -15.12 5.82 -13.18
N ALA A 273 -13.88 5.86 -13.66
CA ALA A 273 -12.77 6.52 -12.96
C ALA A 273 -13.02 8.03 -12.76
N TRP A 274 -13.47 8.72 -13.80
CA TRP A 274 -13.76 10.15 -13.68
C TRP A 274 -14.97 10.42 -12.81
N TYR A 275 -16.00 9.59 -12.88
CA TYR A 275 -17.16 9.69 -11.98
C TYR A 275 -16.74 9.47 -10.52
N PHE A 276 -15.92 8.46 -10.24
CA PHE A 276 -15.36 8.21 -8.92
C PHE A 276 -14.55 9.40 -8.40
N LEU A 277 -13.63 9.92 -9.20
CA LEU A 277 -12.77 11.03 -8.82
C LEU A 277 -13.54 12.33 -8.55
N SER A 278 -14.62 12.59 -9.28
CA SER A 278 -15.44 13.80 -9.11
C SER A 278 -16.39 13.74 -7.90
N HIS A 279 -16.66 12.55 -7.36
CA HIS A 279 -17.59 12.33 -6.25
C HIS A 279 -16.93 11.78 -4.98
N SER A 280 -15.59 11.70 -4.96
CA SER A 280 -14.83 11.13 -3.85
C SER A 280 -13.80 12.11 -3.31
N HIS A 281 -13.45 11.93 -2.04
CA HIS A 281 -12.45 12.73 -1.36
C HIS A 281 -11.15 11.94 -1.20
N PHE A 282 -10.03 12.64 -1.36
CA PHE A 282 -8.68 12.09 -1.21
C PHE A 282 -7.82 13.13 -0.48
N LYS A 283 -7.85 13.11 0.84
CA LYS A 283 -7.12 14.06 1.69
C LYS A 283 -5.86 13.44 2.25
N LYS A 284 -4.94 14.26 2.73
CA LYS A 284 -3.72 13.79 3.41
C LYS A 284 -4.07 12.84 4.55
N GLY A 285 -3.38 11.68 4.59
CA GLY A 285 -3.62 10.61 5.56
C GLY A 285 -4.73 9.63 5.20
N ASP A 286 -5.40 9.81 4.05
CA ASP A 286 -6.38 8.83 3.57
C ASP A 286 -5.70 7.57 3.06
N LEU A 287 -6.40 6.46 3.19
CA LEU A 287 -6.03 5.18 2.61
C LEU A 287 -6.14 5.21 1.08
N PRO A 288 -5.46 4.30 0.38
CA PRO A 288 -5.58 4.19 -1.07
C PRO A 288 -7.02 4.01 -1.53
N PRO A 289 -7.38 4.54 -2.71
CA PRO A 289 -8.67 4.26 -3.33
C PRO A 289 -8.82 2.77 -3.64
N VAL A 290 -10.05 2.27 -3.61
CA VAL A 290 -10.33 0.85 -3.86
C VAL A 290 -11.22 0.70 -5.07
N LEU A 291 -10.87 -0.24 -5.96
CA LEU A 291 -11.74 -0.75 -7.01
C LEU A 291 -12.36 -2.06 -6.54
N ASP A 292 -13.66 -2.03 -6.28
CA ASP A 292 -14.48 -3.19 -5.96
C ASP A 292 -14.91 -3.87 -7.28
N LEU A 293 -14.29 -5.02 -7.56
CA LEU A 293 -14.40 -5.72 -8.86
C LEU A 293 -14.99 -7.12 -8.68
N GLU A 294 -16.30 -7.23 -8.81
CA GLU A 294 -17.06 -8.46 -8.62
C GLU A 294 -18.01 -8.82 -9.80
N PRO A 295 -17.59 -8.71 -11.06
CA PRO A 295 -18.47 -9.01 -12.17
C PRO A 295 -18.82 -10.49 -12.25
N LEU A 296 -20.08 -10.79 -12.44
CA LEU A 296 -20.54 -12.14 -12.78
C LEU A 296 -19.98 -12.58 -14.16
N PRO A 297 -19.82 -13.88 -14.42
CA PRO A 297 -19.35 -14.37 -15.72
C PRO A 297 -20.20 -13.88 -16.92
N SER A 298 -21.51 -13.74 -16.73
CA SER A 298 -22.42 -13.16 -17.74
C SER A 298 -22.12 -11.69 -18.01
N GLN A 299 -21.70 -10.93 -17.00
CA GLN A 299 -21.32 -9.53 -17.15
C GLN A 299 -19.95 -9.39 -17.83
N VAL A 300 -19.01 -10.29 -17.55
CA VAL A 300 -17.73 -10.37 -18.28
C VAL A 300 -17.99 -10.65 -19.76
N LYS A 301 -18.90 -11.59 -20.09
CA LYS A 301 -19.30 -11.84 -21.47
C LYS A 301 -19.89 -10.58 -22.13
N LYS A 302 -20.74 -9.82 -21.43
CA LYS A 302 -21.31 -8.54 -21.93
C LYS A 302 -20.25 -7.46 -22.16
N MET A 303 -19.11 -7.51 -21.47
CA MET A 303 -17.97 -6.61 -21.72
C MET A 303 -17.14 -7.02 -22.95
N GLY A 304 -17.45 -8.16 -23.58
CA GLY A 304 -16.66 -8.73 -24.69
C GLY A 304 -15.52 -9.64 -24.21
N GLY A 305 -15.67 -10.27 -23.03
CA GLY A 305 -14.72 -11.22 -22.46
C GLY A 305 -13.69 -10.62 -21.52
N ALA A 306 -12.82 -11.49 -21.00
CA ALA A 306 -11.82 -11.13 -19.99
C ALA A 306 -10.83 -10.04 -20.46
N VAL A 307 -10.39 -10.11 -21.71
CA VAL A 307 -9.46 -9.12 -22.29
C VAL A 307 -10.03 -7.71 -22.23
N ASN A 308 -11.28 -7.55 -22.64
CA ASN A 308 -11.95 -6.25 -22.61
C ASN A 308 -12.31 -5.80 -21.19
N MET A 309 -12.66 -6.71 -20.29
CA MET A 309 -12.81 -6.41 -18.88
C MET A 309 -11.50 -5.85 -18.32
N TRP A 310 -10.37 -6.52 -18.52
CA TRP A 310 -9.08 -6.06 -18.02
C TRP A 310 -8.61 -4.75 -18.65
N LYS A 311 -8.92 -4.51 -19.91
CA LYS A 311 -8.68 -3.20 -20.54
C LYS A 311 -9.43 -2.07 -19.82
N ARG A 312 -10.69 -2.28 -19.45
CA ARG A 312 -11.48 -1.30 -18.69
C ARG A 312 -10.95 -1.11 -17.27
N VAL A 313 -10.56 -2.19 -16.60
CA VAL A 313 -9.98 -2.18 -15.25
C VAL A 313 -8.66 -1.40 -15.26
N ARG A 314 -7.75 -1.68 -16.21
CA ARG A 314 -6.47 -0.94 -16.34
C ARG A 314 -6.71 0.56 -16.53
N ASN A 315 -7.65 0.94 -17.39
CA ASN A 315 -7.98 2.34 -17.60
C ASN A 315 -8.42 3.02 -16.30
N TRP A 316 -9.27 2.35 -15.51
CA TRP A 316 -9.70 2.88 -14.23
C TRP A 316 -8.53 3.02 -13.26
N LEU A 317 -7.75 1.97 -13.05
CA LEU A 317 -6.63 1.94 -12.14
C LEU A 317 -5.59 3.03 -12.46
N GLN A 318 -5.19 3.13 -13.73
CA GLN A 318 -4.18 4.10 -14.18
C GLN A 318 -4.65 5.57 -14.02
N ILE A 319 -5.91 5.85 -14.35
CA ILE A 319 -6.48 7.20 -14.21
C ILE A 319 -6.53 7.59 -12.73
N VAL A 320 -7.03 6.70 -11.87
CA VAL A 320 -7.16 6.98 -10.44
C VAL A 320 -5.79 7.09 -9.78
N GLU A 321 -4.86 6.19 -10.07
CA GLU A 321 -3.48 6.26 -9.57
C GLU A 321 -2.80 7.58 -9.96
N LYS A 322 -2.87 7.96 -11.24
CA LYS A 322 -2.30 9.21 -11.74
C LYS A 322 -2.88 10.46 -11.07
N LYS A 323 -4.18 10.46 -10.78
CA LYS A 323 -4.88 11.63 -10.23
C LYS A 323 -4.76 11.74 -8.71
N THR A 324 -4.74 10.62 -8.01
CA THR A 324 -4.64 10.61 -6.55
C THR A 324 -3.21 10.59 -6.04
N GLY A 325 -2.26 10.12 -6.85
CA GLY A 325 -0.89 9.83 -6.44
C GLY A 325 -0.77 8.58 -5.57
N MET A 326 -1.85 7.80 -5.43
CA MET A 326 -1.90 6.59 -4.63
C MET A 326 -2.21 5.39 -5.51
N ARG A 327 -1.49 4.28 -5.33
CA ARG A 327 -1.77 3.03 -6.03
C ARG A 327 -3.05 2.40 -5.50
N PRO A 328 -4.11 2.22 -6.32
CA PRO A 328 -5.37 1.65 -5.86
C PRO A 328 -5.24 0.22 -5.35
N ILE A 329 -6.11 -0.14 -4.42
CA ILE A 329 -6.32 -1.51 -3.95
C ILE A 329 -7.40 -2.15 -4.83
N LEU A 330 -7.20 -3.41 -5.21
CA LEU A 330 -8.19 -4.21 -5.91
C LEU A 330 -8.95 -5.09 -4.92
N TYR A 331 -10.23 -4.79 -4.66
CA TYR A 331 -11.10 -5.69 -3.91
C TYR A 331 -11.72 -6.71 -4.86
N VAL A 332 -11.58 -7.98 -4.53
CA VAL A 332 -12.03 -9.10 -5.34
C VAL A 332 -12.43 -10.30 -4.46
N SER A 333 -13.33 -11.13 -4.98
CA SER A 333 -13.59 -12.43 -4.36
C SER A 333 -12.51 -13.46 -4.72
N GLN A 334 -12.37 -14.49 -3.89
CA GLN A 334 -11.49 -15.63 -4.19
C GLN A 334 -11.83 -16.30 -5.54
N THR A 335 -13.12 -16.45 -5.82
CA THR A 335 -13.59 -17.00 -7.09
C THR A 335 -13.14 -16.16 -8.28
N PHE A 336 -13.14 -14.82 -8.13
CA PHE A 336 -12.65 -13.92 -9.16
C PHE A 336 -11.14 -14.09 -9.38
N VAL A 337 -10.35 -14.15 -8.31
CA VAL A 337 -8.90 -14.39 -8.39
C VAL A 337 -8.62 -15.67 -9.16
N ASN A 338 -9.25 -16.77 -8.77
CA ASN A 338 -9.04 -18.08 -9.38
C ASN A 338 -9.41 -18.15 -10.87
N ARG A 339 -10.41 -17.36 -11.26
CA ARG A 339 -10.94 -17.42 -12.65
C ARG A 339 -10.25 -16.45 -13.59
N TRP A 340 -9.90 -15.26 -13.11
CA TRP A 340 -9.59 -14.15 -14.01
C TRP A 340 -8.22 -13.51 -13.81
N LEU A 341 -7.64 -13.55 -12.61
CA LEU A 341 -6.48 -12.72 -12.29
C LEU A 341 -5.22 -13.15 -13.06
N ASP A 342 -5.06 -14.43 -13.36
CA ASP A 342 -3.93 -14.93 -14.15
C ASP A 342 -3.91 -14.40 -15.60
N ALA A 343 -5.05 -13.94 -16.11
CA ALA A 343 -5.13 -13.26 -17.40
C ALA A 343 -4.65 -11.79 -17.37
N ALA A 344 -4.25 -11.28 -16.20
CA ALA A 344 -3.75 -9.92 -16.01
C ALA A 344 -2.50 -9.93 -15.11
N PRO A 345 -1.37 -10.49 -15.57
CA PRO A 345 -0.17 -10.65 -14.75
C PRO A 345 0.45 -9.33 -14.29
N ASP A 346 0.28 -8.26 -15.04
CA ASP A 346 0.66 -6.90 -14.67
C ASP A 346 -0.13 -6.40 -13.45
N ILE A 347 -1.45 -6.58 -13.44
CA ILE A 347 -2.30 -6.19 -12.32
C ILE A 347 -1.98 -7.05 -11.10
N LYS A 348 -1.86 -8.36 -11.28
CA LYS A 348 -1.52 -9.32 -10.24
C LYS A 348 -0.19 -8.95 -9.54
N ARG A 349 0.82 -8.50 -10.31
CA ARG A 349 2.13 -8.11 -9.79
C ARG A 349 2.10 -6.75 -9.11
N ASP A 350 1.40 -5.77 -9.69
CA ASP A 350 1.61 -4.36 -9.36
C ASP A 350 0.60 -3.80 -8.37
N TYR A 351 -0.61 -4.37 -8.30
CA TYR A 351 -1.67 -3.83 -7.47
C TYR A 351 -1.93 -4.68 -6.21
N PRO A 352 -2.06 -4.05 -5.05
CA PRO A 352 -2.41 -4.74 -3.82
C PRO A 352 -3.85 -5.24 -3.86
N VAL A 353 -4.10 -6.31 -3.13
CA VAL A 353 -5.40 -6.99 -3.11
C VAL A 353 -6.02 -6.92 -1.72
N TRP A 354 -7.31 -6.63 -1.68
CA TRP A 354 -8.22 -6.85 -0.57
C TRP A 354 -9.18 -7.98 -1.00
N ILE A 355 -9.15 -9.10 -0.29
CA ILE A 355 -9.87 -10.29 -0.72
C ILE A 355 -11.05 -10.63 0.18
N ALA A 356 -12.20 -10.89 -0.42
CA ALA A 356 -13.28 -11.61 0.24
C ALA A 356 -12.97 -13.11 0.21
N ARG A 357 -12.98 -13.75 1.39
CA ARG A 357 -12.52 -15.11 1.56
C ARG A 357 -13.57 -16.14 1.22
N TYR A 358 -13.41 -16.82 0.05
CA TYR A 358 -14.24 -17.99 -0.33
C TYR A 358 -13.42 -18.97 -1.19
N GLY A 359 -13.00 -20.12 -0.67
CA GLY A 359 -12.38 -21.21 -1.45
C GLY A 359 -10.86 -21.24 -1.46
N ASP A 360 -10.28 -21.74 -2.55
CA ASP A 360 -8.84 -21.98 -2.68
C ASP A 360 -8.08 -20.68 -2.95
N TYR A 361 -6.99 -20.49 -2.21
CA TYR A 361 -6.10 -19.35 -2.39
C TYR A 361 -5.11 -19.56 -3.53
N LYS A 362 -4.80 -18.48 -4.27
CA LYS A 362 -3.70 -18.46 -5.23
C LYS A 362 -2.51 -17.68 -4.70
N PRO A 363 -1.29 -18.22 -4.83
CA PRO A 363 -0.06 -17.50 -4.49
C PRO A 363 0.17 -16.31 -5.41
N ASP A 364 1.20 -15.53 -5.13
CA ASP A 364 1.70 -14.37 -5.89
C ASP A 364 0.77 -13.15 -5.94
N ILE A 365 -0.14 -12.96 -5.03
CA ILE A 365 -0.88 -11.70 -4.94
C ILE A 365 -0.41 -10.88 -3.75
N LYS A 366 -0.41 -9.55 -3.93
CA LYS A 366 -0.09 -8.61 -2.86
C LYS A 366 -1.29 -8.44 -1.94
N LEU A 367 -1.48 -9.38 -1.02
CA LEU A 367 -2.61 -9.37 -0.10
C LEU A 367 -2.35 -8.45 1.08
N TRP A 368 -3.15 -7.39 1.20
CA TRP A 368 -3.07 -6.47 2.33
C TRP A 368 -4.22 -6.58 3.30
N ILE A 369 -5.41 -6.88 2.83
CA ILE A 369 -6.63 -6.89 3.66
C ILE A 369 -7.47 -8.11 3.32
N TRP A 370 -8.06 -8.68 4.36
CA TRP A 370 -9.04 -9.75 4.28
C TRP A 370 -10.38 -9.24 4.74
N GLN A 371 -11.43 -9.46 3.96
CA GLN A 371 -12.78 -9.37 4.48
C GLN A 371 -13.11 -10.71 5.14
N LEU A 372 -13.31 -10.69 6.45
CA LEU A 372 -13.53 -11.89 7.25
C LEU A 372 -14.96 -12.40 7.09
N ALA A 373 -15.92 -11.49 7.20
CA ALA A 373 -17.33 -11.82 7.16
C ALA A 373 -18.17 -10.59 6.79
N PRO A 374 -19.30 -10.78 6.10
CA PRO A 374 -20.24 -9.72 5.76
C PRO A 374 -21.29 -9.46 6.85
N ASP A 375 -21.31 -10.25 7.93
CA ASP A 375 -22.38 -10.30 8.93
C ASP A 375 -21.90 -10.03 10.35
N GLY A 376 -20.79 -9.30 10.49
CA GLY A 376 -20.28 -8.86 11.77
C GLY A 376 -21.21 -7.86 12.47
N LYS A 377 -20.95 -7.59 13.76
CA LYS A 377 -21.66 -6.58 14.54
C LYS A 377 -20.71 -5.55 15.08
N VAL A 378 -21.09 -4.30 14.91
CA VAL A 378 -20.33 -3.14 15.38
C VAL A 378 -21.23 -2.28 16.26
N ARG A 379 -20.81 -2.02 17.48
CA ARG A 379 -21.52 -1.09 18.37
C ARG A 379 -21.55 0.29 17.70
N GLY A 380 -22.69 0.94 17.69
CA GLY A 380 -22.90 2.21 16.99
C GLY A 380 -23.39 2.08 15.55
N ILE A 381 -23.46 0.86 15.00
CA ILE A 381 -24.03 0.59 13.67
C ILE A 381 -25.19 -0.39 13.82
N ALA A 382 -26.31 -0.08 13.17
CA ALA A 382 -27.46 -0.99 13.12
C ALA A 382 -27.22 -2.08 12.05
N GLY A 383 -27.64 -3.31 12.36
CA GLY A 383 -27.56 -4.44 11.42
C GLY A 383 -26.16 -5.04 11.28
N HIS A 384 -25.91 -5.63 10.13
CA HIS A 384 -24.65 -6.29 9.80
C HIS A 384 -23.65 -5.31 9.20
N THR A 385 -22.38 -5.59 9.45
CA THR A 385 -21.26 -4.78 8.94
C THR A 385 -20.14 -5.71 8.51
N ASP A 386 -19.56 -5.44 7.36
CA ASP A 386 -18.41 -6.16 6.85
C ASP A 386 -17.19 -5.93 7.77
N ILE A 387 -16.62 -7.02 8.24
CA ILE A 387 -15.44 -6.99 9.10
C ILE A 387 -14.22 -7.35 8.30
N ASN A 388 -13.23 -6.50 8.39
CA ASN A 388 -11.96 -6.64 7.69
C ASN A 388 -10.81 -6.77 8.68
N VAL A 389 -9.75 -7.45 8.26
CA VAL A 389 -8.50 -7.54 9.01
C VAL A 389 -7.33 -7.21 8.09
N PHE A 390 -6.44 -6.37 8.58
CA PHE A 390 -5.17 -6.11 7.92
C PHE A 390 -4.24 -7.32 8.06
N ASN A 391 -3.52 -7.66 7.02
CA ASN A 391 -2.57 -8.76 7.00
C ASN A 391 -1.25 -8.36 7.69
N GLY A 392 -1.29 -8.28 9.00
CA GLY A 392 -0.20 -7.84 9.88
C GLY A 392 -0.72 -7.40 11.25
N TYR A 393 0.18 -6.89 12.07
CA TYR A 393 -0.10 -6.33 13.39
C TYR A 393 -0.01 -4.79 13.39
N ARG A 394 -0.04 -4.17 14.55
CA ARG A 394 -0.11 -2.70 14.67
C ARG A 394 1.10 -1.96 14.12
N ASN A 395 2.30 -2.53 14.27
CA ASN A 395 3.53 -1.88 13.79
C ASN A 395 3.58 -1.92 12.26
N GLU A 396 3.28 -3.08 11.67
CA GLU A 396 3.21 -3.24 10.23
C GLU A 396 2.11 -2.37 9.63
N PHE A 397 0.96 -2.26 10.31
CA PHE A 397 -0.11 -1.36 9.89
C PHE A 397 0.31 0.11 9.91
N LYS A 398 1.02 0.56 10.95
CA LYS A 398 1.55 1.93 11.01
C LYS A 398 2.55 2.19 9.89
N HIS A 399 3.48 1.25 9.67
CA HIS A 399 4.44 1.33 8.58
C HIS A 399 3.72 1.37 7.23
N TRP A 400 2.79 0.45 7.00
CA TRP A 400 1.97 0.42 5.79
C TRP A 400 1.24 1.75 5.56
N LEU A 401 0.56 2.29 6.57
CA LEU A 401 -0.10 3.61 6.48
C LEU A 401 0.87 4.71 6.05
N SER A 402 2.08 4.73 6.61
CA SER A 402 3.08 5.76 6.27
C SER A 402 3.55 5.69 4.81
N THR A 403 3.50 4.52 4.20
CA THR A 403 3.95 4.29 2.82
C THR A 403 2.85 4.46 1.78
N VAL A 404 1.60 4.13 2.13
CA VAL A 404 0.49 4.07 1.14
C VAL A 404 -0.50 5.20 1.25
N SER A 405 -0.61 5.86 2.41
CA SER A 405 -1.56 6.97 2.56
C SER A 405 -1.12 8.21 1.79
N LYS A 406 -2.10 9.02 1.45
CA LYS A 406 -1.87 10.28 0.76
C LYS A 406 -1.00 11.21 1.58
N LYS A 407 0.09 11.68 0.98
CA LYS A 407 1.07 12.61 1.58
C LYS A 407 0.60 14.06 1.56
#